data_365a12c68734a9cee7a2c2c59db6ccaf
#
_entry.id   365a12c68734a9cee7a2c2c59db6ccaf
#
_cell.length_a   1.000
_cell.length_b   1.000
_cell.length_c   1.000
_cell.angle_alpha   90.00
_cell.angle_beta   90.00
_cell.angle_gamma   90.00
#
_symmetry.space_group_name_H-M   'P 1'
#
loop_
_entity.id
_entity.type
_entity.pdbx_description
1 polymer ?
#
loop_
_entity_poly.entity_id
_entity_poly.type
_entity_poly.pdbx_seq_one_letter_code
_entity_poly.pdbx_strand_id
1 'polypeptide(L)'
;LIFAQRPEATACADYDIWNKQMNRYIRRGSKGIALIDTDTEPRTLKYVFDVSDTGKTERSKTPFLWEYRDEHENTVTSALESKYDVSAKNGIANQLESIAAQLVDEYWGNYKRDIFDIVDDSFLEGYDEDNIGMAFRNAAVVSTTYTLLTRCGINADEYFEDEDFLSIFDFNTSDTVNFLATAVSETSEQVLRQ
;
A
#
# COMPACT_ATOMS: atom_id res chain seq x y z
N LEU A 1 -6.07 2.24 7.70
CA LEU A 1 -6.92 3.18 8.48
C LEU A 1 -7.88 3.97 7.61
N ILE A 2 -7.46 4.47 6.41
CA ILE A 2 -8.36 5.23 5.51
C ILE A 2 -9.50 4.34 5.02
N PHE A 3 -9.19 3.25 4.35
CA PHE A 3 -10.19 2.33 3.81
C PHE A 3 -11.08 1.68 4.87
N ALA A 4 -10.57 1.44 6.09
CA ALA A 4 -11.38 0.94 7.20
C ALA A 4 -12.49 1.93 7.64
N GLN A 5 -12.25 3.23 7.47
CA GLN A 5 -13.21 4.29 7.80
C GLN A 5 -14.03 4.73 6.57
N ARG A 6 -13.47 4.60 5.37
CA ARG A 6 -14.06 5.04 4.11
C ARG A 6 -13.53 4.19 2.94
N PRO A 7 -14.18 3.06 2.65
CA PRO A 7 -13.75 2.14 1.58
C PRO A 7 -13.69 2.78 0.18
N GLU A 8 -14.56 3.77 -0.08
CA GLU A 8 -14.66 4.47 -1.35
C GLU A 8 -13.69 5.66 -1.52
N ALA A 9 -12.80 5.89 -0.54
CA ALA A 9 -11.84 6.99 -0.62
C ALA A 9 -10.90 6.85 -1.83
N THR A 10 -10.69 7.94 -2.56
CA THR A 10 -9.86 7.97 -3.79
C THR A 10 -8.61 8.82 -3.64
N ALA A 11 -8.76 10.07 -3.21
CA ALA A 11 -7.64 10.99 -3.01
C ALA A 11 -7.82 11.74 -1.70
N CYS A 12 -7.04 11.36 -0.69
CA CYS A 12 -7.11 11.96 0.63
C CYS A 12 -5.93 12.89 0.89
N ALA A 13 -6.23 14.07 1.42
CA ALA A 13 -5.23 15.02 1.88
C ALA A 13 -5.75 15.79 3.09
N ASP A 14 -4.85 16.45 3.81
CA ASP A 14 -5.21 17.34 4.89
C ASP A 14 -5.92 18.62 4.41
N TYR A 15 -6.46 19.35 5.36
CA TYR A 15 -7.18 20.60 5.10
C TYR A 15 -6.32 21.62 4.35
N ASP A 16 -5.05 21.75 4.73
CA ASP A 16 -4.14 22.76 4.18
C ASP A 16 -3.78 22.46 2.72
N ILE A 17 -3.57 21.21 2.38
CA ILE A 17 -3.33 20.80 1.00
C ILE A 17 -4.55 21.12 0.14
N TRP A 18 -5.76 20.75 0.58
CA TRP A 18 -6.96 21.06 -0.16
C TRP A 18 -7.18 22.56 -0.32
N ASN A 19 -7.04 23.31 0.74
CA ASN A 19 -7.35 24.74 0.75
C ASN A 19 -6.25 25.57 0.08
N LYS A 20 -4.98 25.40 0.51
CA LYS A 20 -3.87 26.28 0.09
C LYS A 20 -3.25 25.86 -1.24
N GLN A 21 -3.10 24.55 -1.49
CA GLN A 21 -2.40 24.07 -2.68
C GLN A 21 -3.36 23.78 -3.83
N MET A 22 -4.52 23.18 -3.53
CA MET A 22 -5.52 22.78 -4.52
C MET A 22 -6.61 23.83 -4.75
N ASN A 23 -6.67 24.91 -3.93
CA ASN A 23 -7.72 25.93 -3.95
C ASN A 23 -9.13 25.32 -3.89
N ARG A 24 -9.30 24.28 -3.09
CA ARG A 24 -10.57 23.60 -2.85
C ARG A 24 -10.98 23.79 -1.41
N TYR A 25 -12.26 23.89 -1.13
CA TYR A 25 -12.77 24.00 0.24
C TYR A 25 -13.41 22.68 0.68
N ILE A 26 -13.29 22.37 1.96
CA ILE A 26 -13.99 21.23 2.55
C ILE A 26 -15.47 21.61 2.68
N ARG A 27 -16.37 20.78 2.19
CA ARG A 27 -17.81 21.01 2.28
C ARG A 27 -18.27 20.96 3.73
N ARG A 28 -19.20 21.83 4.08
CA ARG A 28 -19.78 21.87 5.42
C ARG A 28 -20.46 20.52 5.73
N GLY A 29 -20.13 19.94 6.86
CA GLY A 29 -20.69 18.66 7.31
C GLY A 29 -19.86 17.43 6.88
N SER A 30 -18.80 17.60 6.07
CA SER A 30 -17.87 16.51 5.80
C SER A 30 -17.17 16.07 7.09
N LYS A 31 -17.04 14.75 7.25
CA LYS A 31 -16.32 14.15 8.37
C LYS A 31 -14.90 13.79 7.91
N GLY A 32 -13.90 14.30 8.62
CA GLY A 32 -12.52 13.92 8.37
C GLY A 32 -12.26 12.46 8.74
N ILE A 33 -11.40 11.82 7.98
CA ILE A 33 -10.86 10.48 8.25
C ILE A 33 -9.75 10.66 9.27
N ALA A 34 -9.88 10.01 10.43
CA ALA A 34 -8.91 10.13 11.52
C ALA A 34 -7.68 9.25 11.25
N LEU A 35 -6.51 9.84 11.32
CA LEU A 35 -5.22 9.15 11.25
C LEU A 35 -4.43 9.45 12.54
N ILE A 36 -3.54 8.53 12.90
CA ILE A 36 -2.59 8.78 13.98
C ILE A 36 -1.49 9.67 13.43
N ASP A 37 -1.27 10.80 14.09
CA ASP A 37 -0.13 11.66 13.80
C ASP A 37 1.11 11.09 14.52
N THR A 38 2.04 10.56 13.74
CA THR A 38 3.28 9.97 14.25
C THR A 38 4.37 11.00 14.47
N ASP A 39 4.17 12.25 13.98
CA ASP A 39 5.14 13.33 14.10
C ASP A 39 5.01 14.10 15.43
N THR A 40 4.05 13.71 16.28
CA THR A 40 3.78 14.37 17.57
C THR A 40 3.95 13.41 18.75
N GLU A 41 4.54 13.92 19.87
CA GLU A 41 4.57 13.23 21.15
C GLU A 41 3.92 14.11 22.26
N PRO A 42 2.87 13.62 22.95
CA PRO A 42 2.18 12.33 22.73
C PRO A 42 1.49 12.27 21.35
N ARG A 43 1.31 11.07 20.81
CA ARG A 43 0.63 10.85 19.52
C ARG A 43 -0.76 11.48 19.56
N THR A 44 -1.06 12.26 18.53
CA THR A 44 -2.36 12.93 18.37
C THR A 44 -3.10 12.40 17.15
N LEU A 45 -4.34 12.85 16.95
CA LEU A 45 -5.07 12.55 15.72
C LEU A 45 -4.90 13.69 14.73
N LYS A 46 -4.60 13.35 13.49
CA LYS A 46 -4.75 14.25 12.33
C LYS A 46 -5.91 13.81 11.48
N TYR A 47 -6.51 14.72 10.75
CA TYR A 47 -7.66 14.45 9.91
C TYR A 47 -7.34 14.75 8.46
N VAL A 48 -7.67 13.78 7.59
CA VAL A 48 -7.64 13.97 6.15
C VAL A 48 -9.05 13.93 5.57
N PHE A 49 -9.23 14.51 4.39
CA PHE A 49 -10.50 14.56 3.69
C PHE A 49 -10.30 14.01 2.29
N ASP A 50 -11.23 13.20 1.84
CA ASP A 50 -11.24 12.71 0.47
C ASP A 50 -11.64 13.84 -0.52
N VAL A 51 -11.22 13.72 -1.76
CA VAL A 51 -11.58 14.69 -2.82
C VAL A 51 -13.08 14.87 -2.97
N SER A 52 -13.87 13.82 -2.71
CA SER A 52 -15.34 13.87 -2.73
C SER A 52 -15.93 14.76 -1.64
N ASP A 53 -15.19 15.02 -0.55
CA ASP A 53 -15.59 15.95 0.51
C ASP A 53 -15.35 17.42 0.13
N THR A 54 -14.69 17.68 -0.99
CA THR A 54 -14.27 19.03 -1.35
C THR A 54 -15.20 19.67 -2.36
N GLY A 55 -15.35 20.98 -2.26
CA GLY A 55 -16.00 21.81 -3.27
C GLY A 55 -14.97 22.54 -4.13
N LYS A 56 -15.40 22.91 -5.35
CA LYS A 56 -14.58 23.64 -6.33
C LYS A 56 -14.86 25.13 -6.30
N THR A 57 -13.84 25.94 -6.55
CA THR A 57 -13.89 27.35 -6.92
C THR A 57 -13.42 27.51 -8.36
N GLU A 58 -13.52 28.69 -8.94
CA GLU A 58 -12.98 28.98 -10.29
C GLU A 58 -11.47 28.72 -10.41
N ARG A 59 -10.74 28.81 -9.30
CA ARG A 59 -9.28 28.61 -9.23
C ARG A 59 -8.88 27.23 -8.76
N SER A 60 -9.83 26.34 -8.53
CA SER A 60 -9.55 24.99 -8.01
C SER A 60 -8.79 24.17 -9.02
N LYS A 61 -7.74 23.55 -8.54
CA LYS A 61 -7.03 22.51 -9.29
C LYS A 61 -7.79 21.18 -9.19
N THR A 62 -7.70 20.38 -10.22
CA THR A 62 -8.18 19.00 -10.19
C THR A 62 -7.02 18.12 -9.71
N PRO A 63 -7.21 17.30 -8.65
CA PRO A 63 -6.19 16.34 -8.29
C PRO A 63 -5.95 15.40 -9.46
N PHE A 64 -4.69 15.20 -9.79
CA PHE A 64 -4.30 14.22 -10.79
C PHE A 64 -4.31 12.86 -10.10
N LEU A 65 -5.28 12.03 -10.47
CA LEU A 65 -5.33 10.63 -10.11
C LEU A 65 -4.73 9.87 -11.28
N TRP A 66 -3.58 9.28 -11.06
CA TRP A 66 -2.95 8.48 -12.09
C TRP A 66 -3.76 7.19 -12.27
N GLU A 67 -4.08 6.89 -13.51
CA GLU A 67 -4.75 5.66 -13.92
C GLU A 67 -3.86 4.95 -14.93
N TYR A 68 -3.57 3.69 -14.71
CA TYR A 68 -2.93 2.85 -15.71
C TYR A 68 -3.92 2.63 -16.86
N ARG A 69 -3.42 2.73 -18.08
CA ARG A 69 -4.18 2.48 -19.32
C ARG A 69 -3.30 1.71 -20.29
N ASP A 70 -3.92 1.01 -21.24
CA ASP A 70 -3.22 0.23 -22.26
C ASP A 70 -2.15 1.05 -23.01
N GLU A 71 -2.40 2.35 -23.24
CA GLU A 71 -1.44 3.27 -23.87
C GLU A 71 -0.17 3.48 -23.05
N HIS A 72 -0.23 3.25 -21.74
CA HIS A 72 0.92 3.38 -20.82
C HIS A 72 1.73 2.09 -20.70
N GLU A 73 1.20 0.94 -21.12
CA GLU A 73 1.76 -0.38 -20.85
C GLU A 73 3.23 -0.49 -21.24
N ASN A 74 3.56 -0.16 -22.49
CA ASN A 74 4.94 -0.25 -22.97
C ASN A 74 5.90 0.67 -22.22
N THR A 75 5.44 1.86 -21.84
CA THR A 75 6.27 2.83 -21.11
C THR A 75 6.52 2.37 -19.67
N VAL A 76 5.46 1.92 -18.99
CA VAL A 76 5.53 1.47 -17.60
C VAL A 76 6.35 0.18 -17.50
N THR A 77 6.04 -0.82 -18.32
CA THR A 77 6.75 -2.10 -18.30
C THR A 77 8.24 -1.96 -18.62
N SER A 78 8.58 -1.10 -19.60
CA SER A 78 9.99 -0.83 -19.93
C SER A 78 10.73 -0.09 -18.81
N ALA A 79 10.07 0.84 -18.13
CA ALA A 79 10.64 1.54 -16.98
C ALA A 79 10.91 0.60 -15.82
N LEU A 80 9.95 -0.28 -15.51
CA LEU A 80 10.08 -1.29 -14.48
C LEU A 80 11.18 -2.33 -14.83
N GLU A 81 11.22 -2.80 -16.08
CA GLU A 81 12.29 -3.70 -16.55
C GLU A 81 13.66 -3.07 -16.41
N SER A 82 13.81 -1.79 -16.82
CA SER A 82 15.08 -1.06 -16.71
C SER A 82 15.55 -0.90 -15.27
N LYS A 83 14.63 -0.76 -14.32
CA LYS A 83 14.98 -0.53 -12.92
C LYS A 83 15.22 -1.81 -12.12
N TYR A 84 14.36 -2.81 -12.32
CA TYR A 84 14.34 -4.03 -11.51
C TYR A 84 14.91 -5.26 -12.21
N ASP A 85 15.25 -5.15 -13.49
CA ASP A 85 15.73 -6.27 -14.34
C ASP A 85 14.70 -7.43 -14.42
N VAL A 86 13.41 -7.09 -14.38
CA VAL A 86 12.28 -8.04 -14.44
C VAL A 86 11.50 -7.84 -15.72
N SER A 87 11.49 -8.86 -16.57
CA SER A 87 10.84 -8.81 -17.89
C SER A 87 9.31 -8.86 -17.79
N ALA A 88 8.63 -8.09 -18.65
CA ALA A 88 7.17 -8.08 -18.80
C ALA A 88 6.63 -9.15 -19.78
N LYS A 89 7.43 -10.17 -20.15
CA LYS A 89 7.03 -11.18 -21.15
C LYS A 89 5.68 -11.86 -20.90
N ASN A 90 5.31 -12.01 -19.62
CA ASN A 90 4.05 -12.61 -19.19
C ASN A 90 2.99 -11.58 -18.76
N GLY A 91 3.15 -10.33 -19.20
CA GLY A 91 2.26 -9.22 -18.84
C GLY A 91 2.66 -8.47 -17.57
N ILE A 92 2.04 -7.32 -17.38
CA ILE A 92 2.37 -6.40 -16.28
C ILE A 92 2.11 -7.01 -14.89
N ALA A 93 1.06 -7.81 -14.73
CA ALA A 93 0.72 -8.40 -13.44
C ALA A 93 1.85 -9.32 -12.94
N ASN A 94 2.33 -10.24 -13.80
CA ASN A 94 3.46 -11.11 -13.46
C ASN A 94 4.77 -10.34 -13.25
N GLN A 95 4.96 -9.23 -13.98
CA GLN A 95 6.11 -8.35 -13.76
C GLN A 95 6.05 -7.71 -12.37
N LEU A 96 4.89 -7.17 -11.98
CA LEU A 96 4.69 -6.56 -10.66
C LEU A 96 4.85 -7.58 -9.53
N GLU A 97 4.33 -8.79 -9.69
CA GLU A 97 4.50 -9.87 -8.72
C GLU A 97 5.99 -10.23 -8.54
N SER A 98 6.72 -10.38 -9.64
CA SER A 98 8.15 -10.69 -9.59
C SER A 98 8.97 -9.57 -8.93
N ILE A 99 8.61 -8.32 -9.18
CA ILE A 99 9.23 -7.15 -8.53
C ILE A 99 8.86 -7.13 -7.03
N ALA A 100 7.59 -7.40 -6.69
CA ALA A 100 7.17 -7.49 -5.30
C ALA A 100 7.96 -8.56 -4.54
N ALA A 101 8.13 -9.74 -5.13
CA ALA A 101 8.94 -10.82 -4.54
C ALA A 101 10.40 -10.39 -4.29
N GLN A 102 11.02 -9.72 -5.26
CA GLN A 102 12.39 -9.22 -5.13
C GLN A 102 12.50 -8.19 -3.99
N LEU A 103 11.58 -7.21 -3.92
CA LEU A 103 11.61 -6.17 -2.89
C LEU A 103 11.27 -6.71 -1.50
N VAL A 104 10.37 -7.68 -1.41
CA VAL A 104 10.04 -8.37 -0.15
C VAL A 104 11.23 -9.18 0.36
N ASP A 105 11.97 -9.85 -0.52
CA ASP A 105 13.21 -10.55 -0.14
C ASP A 105 14.29 -9.59 0.36
N GLU A 106 14.42 -8.42 -0.27
CA GLU A 106 15.33 -7.36 0.19
C GLU A 106 14.89 -6.83 1.56
N TYR A 107 13.60 -6.55 1.74
CA TYR A 107 13.04 -6.12 3.02
C TYR A 107 13.30 -7.15 4.13
N TRP A 108 13.02 -8.42 3.86
CA TRP A 108 13.32 -9.50 4.78
C TRP A 108 14.80 -9.55 5.18
N GLY A 109 15.69 -9.44 4.21
CA GLY A 109 17.13 -9.42 4.46
C GLY A 109 17.57 -8.33 5.43
N ASN A 110 16.90 -7.17 5.37
CA ASN A 110 17.23 -6.01 6.19
C ASN A 110 16.56 -6.02 7.57
N TYR A 111 15.32 -6.51 7.68
CA TYR A 111 14.47 -6.31 8.86
C TYR A 111 14.02 -7.61 9.56
N LYS A 112 14.45 -8.79 9.11
CA LYS A 112 14.02 -10.07 9.70
C LYS A 112 14.22 -10.20 11.22
N ARG A 113 15.18 -9.47 11.80
CA ARG A 113 15.42 -9.50 13.25
C ARG A 113 14.29 -8.85 14.03
N ASP A 114 13.69 -7.82 13.45
CA ASP A 114 12.65 -7.06 14.14
C ASP A 114 11.37 -7.89 14.33
N ILE A 115 11.09 -8.83 13.40
CA ILE A 115 9.93 -9.71 13.56
C ILE A 115 10.13 -10.73 14.65
N PHE A 116 11.34 -11.26 14.85
CA PHE A 116 11.58 -12.28 15.88
C PHE A 116 11.33 -11.78 17.30
N ASP A 117 11.44 -10.47 17.51
CA ASP A 117 11.20 -9.84 18.81
C ASP A 117 9.71 -9.58 19.09
N ILE A 118 8.81 -9.80 18.10
CA ILE A 118 7.38 -9.45 18.17
C ILE A 118 6.42 -10.60 17.84
N VAL A 119 6.93 -11.82 17.63
CA VAL A 119 6.09 -12.99 17.28
C VAL A 119 5.30 -13.57 18.44
N ASP A 120 5.65 -13.24 19.67
CA ASP A 120 4.98 -13.74 20.87
C ASP A 120 3.47 -13.43 20.81
N ASP A 121 2.65 -14.36 21.28
CA ASP A 121 1.18 -14.30 21.24
C ASP A 121 0.55 -14.27 19.82
N SER A 122 1.35 -14.38 18.76
CA SER A 122 0.86 -14.51 17.38
C SER A 122 0.78 -15.97 16.92
N PHE A 123 0.16 -16.23 15.77
CA PHE A 123 0.20 -17.57 15.17
C PHE A 123 1.60 -17.95 14.63
N LEU A 124 2.52 -16.99 14.56
CA LEU A 124 3.93 -17.25 14.24
C LEU A 124 4.73 -17.75 15.46
N GLU A 125 4.18 -17.65 16.67
CA GLU A 125 4.84 -18.15 17.87
C GLU A 125 5.12 -19.65 17.77
N GLY A 126 6.35 -20.02 18.04
CA GLY A 126 6.79 -21.42 17.95
C GLY A 126 7.24 -21.87 16.55
N TYR A 127 7.13 -21.03 15.52
CA TYR A 127 7.77 -21.28 14.23
C TYR A 127 9.27 -21.01 14.33
N ASP A 128 10.06 -21.78 13.58
CA ASP A 128 11.47 -21.45 13.37
C ASP A 128 11.65 -20.27 12.39
N GLU A 129 12.87 -19.73 12.32
CA GLU A 129 13.19 -18.59 11.47
C GLU A 129 12.83 -18.81 9.99
N ASP A 130 13.00 -20.02 9.48
CA ASP A 130 12.73 -20.34 8.06
C ASP A 130 11.22 -20.33 7.79
N ASN A 131 10.43 -20.88 8.71
CA ASN A 131 8.96 -20.89 8.61
C ASN A 131 8.37 -19.48 8.79
N ILE A 132 8.89 -18.68 9.73
CA ILE A 132 8.50 -17.25 9.86
C ILE A 132 8.83 -16.50 8.57
N GLY A 133 10.05 -16.73 8.03
CA GLY A 133 10.46 -16.12 6.78
C GLY A 133 9.58 -16.51 5.58
N MET A 134 9.14 -17.76 5.53
CA MET A 134 8.23 -18.25 4.48
C MET A 134 6.84 -17.62 4.64
N ALA A 135 6.27 -17.61 5.83
CA ALA A 135 4.98 -16.97 6.13
C ALA A 135 5.01 -15.47 5.77
N PHE A 136 6.10 -14.78 6.16
CA PHE A 136 6.27 -13.36 5.82
C PHE A 136 6.32 -13.12 4.31
N ARG A 137 7.14 -13.88 3.57
CA ARG A 137 7.24 -13.70 2.13
C ARG A 137 5.91 -13.95 1.43
N ASN A 138 5.21 -15.02 1.79
CA ASN A 138 3.90 -15.32 1.21
C ASN A 138 2.91 -14.18 1.47
N ALA A 139 2.77 -13.73 2.72
CA ALA A 139 1.86 -12.67 3.10
C ALA A 139 2.24 -11.32 2.46
N ALA A 140 3.53 -10.96 2.46
CA ALA A 140 3.99 -9.68 1.95
C ALA A 140 3.94 -9.60 0.42
N VAL A 141 4.31 -10.67 -0.30
CA VAL A 141 4.28 -10.69 -1.77
C VAL A 141 2.85 -10.57 -2.30
N VAL A 142 1.93 -11.39 -1.78
CA VAL A 142 0.53 -11.32 -2.20
C VAL A 142 -0.09 -9.95 -1.89
N SER A 143 0.16 -9.41 -0.70
CA SER A 143 -0.38 -8.11 -0.28
C SER A 143 0.21 -6.95 -1.09
N THR A 144 1.52 -6.98 -1.38
CA THR A 144 2.17 -5.96 -2.21
C THR A 144 1.67 -6.02 -3.64
N THR A 145 1.60 -7.20 -4.24
CA THR A 145 1.11 -7.39 -5.61
C THR A 145 -0.34 -6.95 -5.74
N TYR A 146 -1.21 -7.38 -4.81
CA TYR A 146 -2.61 -6.93 -4.76
C TYR A 146 -2.71 -5.39 -4.69
N THR A 147 -1.90 -4.79 -3.83
CA THR A 147 -1.86 -3.32 -3.68
C THR A 147 -1.43 -2.65 -4.98
N LEU A 148 -0.40 -3.15 -5.65
CA LEU A 148 0.10 -2.59 -6.90
C LEU A 148 -0.94 -2.71 -8.02
N LEU A 149 -1.54 -3.88 -8.21
CA LEU A 149 -2.58 -4.10 -9.21
C LEU A 149 -3.78 -3.17 -8.99
N THR A 150 -4.29 -3.12 -7.76
CA THR A 150 -5.42 -2.26 -7.40
C THR A 150 -5.09 -0.78 -7.63
N ARG A 151 -3.88 -0.33 -7.27
CA ARG A 151 -3.45 1.06 -7.49
C ARG A 151 -3.27 1.40 -8.96
N CYS A 152 -2.93 0.42 -9.78
CA CYS A 152 -2.89 0.56 -11.23
C CYS A 152 -4.27 0.45 -11.90
N GLY A 153 -5.33 0.17 -11.15
CA GLY A 153 -6.68 -0.04 -11.71
C GLY A 153 -6.83 -1.37 -12.45
N ILE A 154 -5.92 -2.30 -12.23
CA ILE A 154 -5.98 -3.68 -12.74
C ILE A 154 -6.87 -4.47 -11.78
N ASN A 155 -7.79 -5.26 -12.34
CA ASN A 155 -8.67 -6.10 -11.54
C ASN A 155 -7.87 -7.22 -10.85
N ALA A 156 -7.58 -7.06 -9.57
CA ALA A 156 -6.78 -8.00 -8.81
C ALA A 156 -7.49 -9.36 -8.62
N ASP A 157 -8.83 -9.38 -8.61
CA ASP A 157 -9.62 -10.62 -8.45
C ASP A 157 -9.47 -11.60 -9.62
N GLU A 158 -8.86 -11.16 -10.74
CA GLU A 158 -8.51 -12.05 -11.85
C GLU A 158 -7.19 -12.82 -11.62
N TYR A 159 -6.43 -12.43 -10.62
CA TYR A 159 -5.09 -12.95 -10.33
C TYR A 159 -4.98 -13.64 -8.98
N PHE A 160 -5.94 -13.44 -8.08
CA PHE A 160 -5.90 -13.98 -6.73
C PHE A 160 -7.21 -14.66 -6.36
N GLU A 161 -7.08 -15.73 -5.60
CA GLU A 161 -8.17 -16.43 -4.92
C GLU A 161 -8.06 -16.20 -3.40
N ASP A 162 -9.12 -16.50 -2.64
CA ASP A 162 -9.13 -16.28 -1.17
C ASP A 162 -8.00 -17.05 -0.47
N GLU A 163 -7.62 -18.20 -1.01
CA GLU A 163 -6.55 -19.06 -0.49
C GLU A 163 -5.16 -18.40 -0.53
N ASP A 164 -4.91 -17.50 -1.48
CA ASP A 164 -3.62 -16.80 -1.60
C ASP A 164 -3.35 -15.89 -0.41
N PHE A 165 -4.40 -15.46 0.28
CA PHE A 165 -4.31 -14.56 1.43
C PHE A 165 -4.19 -15.27 2.79
N LEU A 166 -4.21 -16.60 2.84
CA LEU A 166 -4.24 -17.34 4.11
C LEU A 166 -3.05 -17.04 5.03
N SER A 167 -1.86 -16.84 4.45
CA SER A 167 -0.65 -16.53 5.24
C SER A 167 -0.71 -15.19 5.97
N ILE A 168 -1.62 -14.27 5.57
CA ILE A 168 -1.79 -12.99 6.26
C ILE A 168 -2.35 -13.21 7.67
N PHE A 169 -3.17 -14.24 7.88
CA PHE A 169 -3.80 -14.54 9.18
C PHE A 169 -2.79 -14.96 10.24
N ASP A 170 -1.57 -15.37 9.86
CA ASP A 170 -0.52 -15.69 10.82
C ASP A 170 -0.03 -14.43 11.58
N PHE A 171 -0.23 -13.25 10.98
CA PHE A 171 0.10 -11.93 11.54
C PHE A 171 -1.09 -11.36 12.29
N ASN A 172 -1.45 -11.95 13.43
CA ASN A 172 -2.71 -11.66 14.13
C ASN A 172 -2.58 -10.82 15.41
N THR A 173 -1.39 -10.30 15.71
CA THR A 173 -1.16 -9.30 16.77
C THR A 173 -0.97 -7.90 16.18
N SER A 174 -1.14 -6.85 17.00
CA SER A 174 -0.92 -5.47 16.55
C SER A 174 0.48 -5.25 15.98
N ASP A 175 1.49 -5.87 16.60
CA ASP A 175 2.89 -5.65 16.23
C ASP A 175 3.24 -6.41 14.95
N THR A 176 2.80 -7.66 14.81
CA THR A 176 3.02 -8.44 13.59
C THR A 176 2.24 -7.86 12.39
N VAL A 177 0.99 -7.42 12.58
CA VAL A 177 0.22 -6.70 11.55
C VAL A 177 0.93 -5.42 11.14
N ASN A 178 1.44 -4.64 12.10
CA ASN A 178 2.14 -3.40 11.79
C ASN A 178 3.43 -3.65 11.01
N PHE A 179 4.18 -4.68 11.38
CA PHE A 179 5.40 -5.08 10.66
C PHE A 179 5.08 -5.44 9.19
N LEU A 180 4.10 -6.33 8.99
CA LEU A 180 3.67 -6.72 7.63
C LEU A 180 3.16 -5.52 6.82
N ALA A 181 2.31 -4.68 7.42
CA ALA A 181 1.74 -3.51 6.76
C ALA A 181 2.81 -2.48 6.38
N THR A 182 3.84 -2.30 7.22
CA THR A 182 4.97 -1.42 6.92
C THR A 182 5.76 -1.95 5.72
N ALA A 183 6.07 -3.25 5.71
CA ALA A 183 6.75 -3.88 4.59
C ALA A 183 5.97 -3.70 3.27
N VAL A 184 4.66 -3.98 3.28
CA VAL A 184 3.78 -3.80 2.10
C VAL A 184 3.74 -2.35 1.64
N SER A 185 3.65 -1.41 2.58
CA SER A 185 3.64 0.02 2.27
C SER A 185 4.94 0.48 1.61
N GLU A 186 6.09 0.14 2.20
CA GLU A 186 7.40 0.56 1.70
C GLU A 186 7.73 -0.07 0.35
N THR A 187 7.47 -1.36 0.17
CA THR A 187 7.72 -2.06 -1.09
C THR A 187 6.81 -1.55 -2.21
N SER A 188 5.52 -1.33 -1.92
CA SER A 188 4.58 -0.76 -2.89
C SER A 188 4.96 0.66 -3.29
N GLU A 189 5.36 1.49 -2.33
CA GLU A 189 5.76 2.88 -2.58
C GLU A 189 6.98 2.97 -3.51
N GLN A 190 7.96 2.07 -3.37
CA GLN A 190 9.14 2.03 -4.23
C GLN A 190 8.76 1.80 -5.70
N VAL A 191 7.75 0.99 -5.97
CA VAL A 191 7.25 0.72 -7.33
C VAL A 191 6.40 1.88 -7.86
N LEU A 192 5.46 2.37 -7.06
CA LEU A 192 4.48 3.39 -7.46
C LEU A 192 5.10 4.79 -7.67
N ARG A 193 6.32 5.02 -7.22
CA ARG A 193 7.06 6.28 -7.43
C ARG A 193 7.89 6.31 -8.72
N GLN A 194 7.86 5.26 -9.54
CA GLN A 194 8.55 5.21 -10.83
C GLN A 194 7.70 5.81 -11.96
#